data_2c8fd19620e4e3b73e8bd7350d4683a2
#
_entry.id   2c8fd19620e4e3b73e8bd7350d4683a2
#
_cell.length_a   1.000
_cell.length_b   1.000
_cell.length_c   1.000
_cell.angle_alpha   90.00
_cell.angle_beta   90.00
_cell.angle_gamma   90.00
#
_symmetry.space_group_name_H-M   'P 1'
#
loop_
_entity.id
_entity.type
_entity.pdbx_description
1 polymer ?
#
loop_
_entity_poly.entity_id
_entity_poly.type
_entity_poly.pdbx_seq_one_letter_code
_entity_poly.pdbx_strand_id
1 'polypeptide(L)'
;MNDAMMKRAKELVVNYFNYHVDKTDKKTITEDDVFIVWFCKTLQNWKALVSTTVSDGMYYEVTHNGDKGETYLDAYKKWENVCIPD
;
A
#
# COMPACT_ATOMS: atom_id res chain seq x y z
N MET A 1 17.59 6.47 1.73
CA MET A 1 17.62 5.14 1.14
C MET A 1 16.27 4.46 1.21
N ASN A 2 15.82 4.13 2.43
CA ASN A 2 14.48 3.56 2.57
C ASN A 2 13.38 4.53 2.14
N ASP A 3 13.66 5.82 2.22
CA ASP A 3 12.68 6.85 1.83
C ASP A 3 12.27 6.73 0.37
N ALA A 4 13.20 6.43 -0.52
CA ALA A 4 12.88 6.26 -1.94
C ALA A 4 12.00 5.02 -2.17
N MET A 5 12.25 3.96 -1.42
CA MET A 5 11.47 2.72 -1.52
C MET A 5 10.06 2.91 -0.97
N MET A 6 9.94 3.60 0.17
CA MET A 6 8.64 3.91 0.75
C MET A 6 7.83 4.84 -0.14
N LYS A 7 8.51 5.82 -0.75
CA LYS A 7 7.86 6.70 -1.72
C LYS A 7 7.34 5.91 -2.91
N ARG A 8 8.16 4.97 -3.40
CA ARG A 8 7.75 4.12 -4.52
C ARG A 8 6.51 3.28 -4.16
N ALA A 9 6.50 2.72 -2.94
CA ALA A 9 5.36 1.94 -2.48
C ALA A 9 4.10 2.79 -2.44
N LYS A 10 4.20 4.02 -1.93
CA LYS A 10 3.06 4.94 -1.89
C LYS A 10 2.57 5.29 -3.28
N GLU A 11 3.49 5.58 -4.21
CA GLU A 11 3.13 5.90 -5.59
C GLU A 11 2.35 4.77 -6.25
N LEU A 12 2.80 3.53 -6.03
CA LEU A 12 2.14 2.37 -6.60
C LEU A 12 0.72 2.22 -6.06
N VAL A 13 0.52 2.45 -4.76
CA VAL A 13 -0.80 2.36 -4.15
C VAL A 13 -1.70 3.48 -4.66
N VAL A 14 -1.18 4.70 -4.76
CA VAL A 14 -1.95 5.83 -5.30
C VAL A 14 -2.41 5.53 -6.72
N ASN A 15 -1.50 5.03 -7.56
CA ASN A 15 -1.82 4.72 -8.95
C ASN A 15 -2.85 3.60 -9.05
N TYR A 16 -2.69 2.56 -8.23
CA TYR A 16 -3.64 1.45 -8.20
C TYR A 16 -5.03 1.93 -7.77
N PHE A 17 -5.10 2.69 -6.68
CA PHE A 17 -6.36 3.19 -6.15
C PHE A 17 -7.08 4.04 -7.19
N ASN A 18 -6.36 5.00 -7.77
CA ASN A 18 -6.96 5.94 -8.72
C ASN A 18 -7.39 5.25 -10.01
N TYR A 19 -6.68 4.20 -10.41
CA TYR A 19 -7.06 3.41 -11.58
C TYR A 19 -8.34 2.61 -11.34
N HIS A 20 -8.53 2.10 -10.11
CA HIS A 20 -9.64 1.23 -9.77
C HIS A 20 -10.81 1.95 -9.11
N VAL A 21 -10.70 3.26 -8.87
CA VAL A 21 -11.81 4.01 -8.29
C VAL A 21 -12.96 4.06 -9.30
N ASP A 22 -14.18 4.00 -8.76
CA ASP A 22 -15.38 4.11 -9.60
C ASP A 22 -15.40 5.47 -10.28
N LYS A 23 -15.52 5.47 -11.60
CA LYS A 23 -15.50 6.70 -12.38
C LYS A 23 -16.62 7.65 -12.01
N THR A 24 -17.68 7.13 -11.40
CA THR A 24 -18.80 7.97 -10.96
C THR A 24 -18.51 8.68 -9.64
N ASP A 25 -17.58 8.16 -8.85
CA ASP A 25 -17.24 8.72 -7.55
C ASP A 25 -16.34 9.96 -7.65
N LYS A 26 -15.49 10.02 -8.65
CA LYS A 26 -14.58 11.15 -8.90
C LYS A 26 -13.61 11.45 -7.76
N LYS A 27 -13.52 10.58 -6.76
CA LYS A 27 -12.57 10.76 -5.67
C LYS A 27 -11.25 10.10 -6.02
N THR A 28 -10.20 10.89 -6.05
CA THR A 28 -8.85 10.38 -6.22
C THR A 28 -8.05 10.69 -4.97
N ILE A 29 -6.92 10.00 -4.81
CA ILE A 29 -6.04 10.23 -3.67
C ILE A 29 -4.66 10.66 -4.18
N THR A 30 -3.92 11.28 -3.28
CA THR A 30 -2.53 11.66 -3.51
C THR A 30 -1.64 10.94 -2.51
N GLU A 31 -0.34 11.13 -2.61
CA GLU A 31 0.58 10.51 -1.65
C GLU A 31 0.32 10.96 -0.22
N ASP A 32 -0.26 12.15 -0.03
CA ASP A 32 -0.60 12.65 1.31
C ASP A 32 -1.72 11.84 1.96
N ASP A 33 -2.50 11.11 1.17
CA ASP A 33 -3.59 10.28 1.67
C ASP A 33 -3.14 8.86 1.98
N VAL A 34 -1.88 8.55 1.78
CA VAL A 34 -1.34 7.20 1.89
C VAL A 34 -0.26 7.17 2.96
N PHE A 35 -0.22 6.12 3.76
CA PHE A 35 0.78 5.99 4.80
C PHE A 35 1.32 4.57 4.87
N ILE A 36 2.57 4.46 5.31
CA ILE A 36 3.24 3.17 5.50
C ILE A 36 2.88 2.63 6.88
N VAL A 37 2.31 1.44 6.93
CA VAL A 37 2.01 0.76 8.19
C VAL A 37 3.28 0.12 8.73
N TRP A 38 4.01 -0.60 7.88
CA TRP A 38 5.34 -1.09 8.21
C TRP A 38 6.14 -1.29 6.93
N PHE A 39 7.45 -1.37 7.10
CA PHE A 39 8.41 -1.54 6.00
C PHE A 39 9.54 -2.44 6.48
N CYS A 40 9.96 -3.35 5.61
CA CYS A 40 11.07 -4.25 5.90
C CYS A 40 11.93 -4.38 4.66
N LYS A 41 13.25 -4.32 4.85
CA LYS A 41 14.20 -4.45 3.76
C LYS A 41 15.23 -5.50 4.11
N THR A 42 15.51 -6.39 3.16
CA THR A 42 16.54 -7.40 3.28
C THR A 42 17.31 -7.45 1.97
N LEU A 43 18.59 -7.04 2.01
CA LEU A 43 19.42 -6.95 0.82
C LEU A 43 18.74 -6.05 -0.22
N GLN A 44 18.52 -6.54 -1.43
CA GLN A 44 17.87 -5.78 -2.49
C GLN A 44 16.36 -5.96 -2.54
N ASN A 45 15.81 -6.73 -1.59
CA ASN A 45 14.38 -6.99 -1.51
C ASN A 45 13.75 -6.15 -0.40
N TRP A 46 12.48 -5.74 -0.60
CA TRP A 46 11.78 -5.02 0.45
C TRP A 46 10.27 -5.29 0.34
N LYS A 47 9.59 -5.06 1.44
CA LYS A 47 8.14 -5.23 1.53
C LYS A 47 7.57 -4.12 2.40
N ALA A 48 6.42 -3.59 1.99
CA ALA A 48 5.74 -2.55 2.74
C ALA A 48 4.24 -2.86 2.81
N LEU A 49 3.66 -2.63 3.99
CA LEU A 49 2.21 -2.64 4.12
C LEU A 49 1.76 -1.18 4.14
N VAL A 50 0.83 -0.85 3.26
CA VAL A 50 0.42 0.52 3.00
C VAL A 50 -1.08 0.61 3.18
N SER A 51 -1.55 1.71 3.72
CA SER A 51 -2.97 1.98 3.83
C SER A 51 -3.25 3.42 3.46
N THR A 52 -4.53 3.78 3.38
CA THR A 52 -4.95 5.12 3.00
C THR A 52 -5.88 5.70 4.04
N THR A 53 -6.11 7.00 3.96
CA THR A 53 -7.07 7.69 4.82
C THR A 53 -8.51 7.43 4.41
N VAL A 54 -8.72 6.75 3.29
CA VAL A 54 -10.06 6.40 2.82
C VAL A 54 -10.61 5.27 3.69
N SER A 55 -11.85 5.43 4.17
CA SER A 55 -12.47 4.46 5.08
C SER A 55 -13.13 3.31 4.31
N ASP A 56 -12.33 2.59 3.53
CA ASP A 56 -12.81 1.45 2.74
C ASP A 56 -12.31 0.10 3.28
N GLY A 57 -11.51 0.12 4.35
CA GLY A 57 -10.99 -1.10 4.96
C GLY A 57 -9.92 -1.79 4.14
N MET A 58 -9.34 -1.11 3.16
CA MET A 58 -8.34 -1.70 2.29
C MET A 58 -6.93 -1.52 2.83
N TYR A 59 -6.12 -2.55 2.62
CA TYR A 59 -4.68 -2.54 2.88
C TYR A 59 -3.98 -3.05 1.62
N TYR A 60 -2.77 -2.55 1.39
CA TYR A 60 -2.01 -2.89 0.20
C TYR A 60 -0.62 -3.35 0.62
N GLU A 61 -0.23 -4.52 0.15
CA GLU A 61 1.10 -5.04 0.41
C GLU A 61 1.91 -4.93 -0.87
N VAL A 62 3.00 -4.17 -0.80
CA VAL A 62 3.90 -3.99 -1.95
C VAL A 62 5.16 -4.81 -1.68
N THR A 63 5.48 -5.70 -2.58
CA THR A 63 6.64 -6.58 -2.46
C THR A 63 7.57 -6.35 -3.64
N HIS A 64 8.82 -5.98 -3.34
CA HIS A 64 9.84 -5.78 -4.37
C HIS A 64 10.86 -6.89 -4.30
N ASN A 65 11.03 -7.58 -5.41
CA ASN A 65 12.08 -8.59 -5.59
C ASN A 65 13.18 -7.97 -6.44
N GLY A 66 14.26 -7.54 -5.77
CA GLY A 66 15.36 -6.86 -6.43
C GLY A 66 16.18 -7.78 -7.32
N ASP A 67 16.17 -9.08 -7.04
CA ASP A 67 16.90 -10.06 -7.86
C ASP A 67 16.30 -10.16 -9.25
N LYS A 68 14.98 -10.06 -9.35
CA LYS A 68 14.26 -10.17 -10.62
C LYS A 68 13.86 -8.82 -11.19
N GLY A 69 14.02 -7.72 -10.42
CA GLY A 69 13.57 -6.42 -10.85
C GLY A 69 12.06 -6.33 -10.98
N GLU A 70 11.34 -7.01 -10.10
CA GLU A 70 9.88 -7.07 -10.15
C GLU A 70 9.28 -6.51 -8.87
N THR A 71 8.12 -5.88 -9.01
CA THR A 71 7.36 -5.37 -7.85
C THR A 71 5.91 -5.83 -7.99
N TYR A 72 5.38 -6.34 -6.88
CA TYR A 72 4.01 -6.86 -6.82
C TYR A 72 3.21 -6.03 -5.84
N LEU A 73 1.93 -5.86 -6.13
CA LEU A 73 0.99 -5.18 -5.24
C LEU A 73 -0.18 -6.11 -4.97
N ASP A 74 -0.41 -6.42 -3.70
CA ASP A 74 -1.52 -7.23 -3.26
C ASP A 74 -2.50 -6.33 -2.51
N ALA A 75 -3.78 -6.41 -2.86
CA ALA A 75 -4.82 -5.60 -2.25
C ALA A 75 -5.65 -6.49 -1.34
N TYR A 76 -5.74 -6.11 -0.06
CA TYR A 76 -6.49 -6.85 0.96
C TYR A 76 -7.58 -5.99 1.54
N LYS A 77 -8.71 -6.60 1.85
CA LYS A 77 -9.78 -5.90 2.54
C LYS A 77 -9.89 -6.45 3.96
N LYS A 78 -9.99 -5.54 4.93
CA LYS A 78 -10.21 -5.93 6.32
C LYS A 78 -11.54 -6.68 6.41
N TRP A 79 -11.47 -7.91 6.88
CA TRP A 79 -12.65 -8.76 6.98
C TRP A 79 -13.45 -8.43 8.25
N GLU A 80 -12.75 -8.27 9.35
CA GLU A 80 -13.41 -8.12 10.65
C GLU A 80 -12.46 -7.45 11.63
N ASN A 81 -13.03 -6.72 12.56
CA ASN A 81 -12.28 -6.11 13.66
C ASN A 81 -12.93 -6.58 14.96
N VAL A 82 -12.21 -7.40 15.72
CA VAL A 82 -12.71 -7.99 16.97
C VAL A 82 -11.84 -7.52 18.11
N CYS A 83 -12.47 -7.02 19.16
CA CYS A 83 -11.75 -6.67 20.39
C CYS A 83 -11.63 -7.92 21.26
N ILE A 84 -10.40 -8.29 21.56
CA ILE A 84 -10.12 -9.44 22.43
C ILE A 84 -9.48 -8.88 23.70
N PRO A 85 -10.18 -8.89 24.83
CA PRO A 85 -9.61 -8.38 26.08
C PRO A 85 -8.47 -9.27 26.56
N ASP A 86 -7.49 -8.62 27.18
CA ASP A 86 -6.31 -9.33 27.72
C ASP A 86 -6.64 -10.17 28.95
#